data_23f65b6aca1e8475d9a054b4d802f0f7
#
_entry.id   23f65b6aca1e8475d9a054b4d802f0f7
#
_cell.length_a   1.000
_cell.length_b   1.000
_cell.length_c   1.000
_cell.angle_alpha   90.00
_cell.angle_beta   90.00
_cell.angle_gamma   90.00
#
_symmetry.space_group_name_H-M   'P 1'
#
loop_
_entity.id
_entity.type
_entity.pdbx_description
1 polymer ?
#
loop_
_entity_poly.entity_id
_entity_poly.type
_entity_poly.pdbx_seq_one_letter_code
_entity_poly.pdbx_strand_id
1 'polypeptide(L)'
;MPYCKLLAFLLSISSAQFAWCAASNEKPLLLRHPTISRTRIVFTFANDLWSVSRDGGDAVHLTTGIGVESDPIFSPDGSQIAFTGEYDGNIDVFVMPAAGGTPKRLTYHPSPDRAIGWTPDGKQVLFSSNRTSYSNFSRLFTVPAEGGPETQLPLDRAVEGSYSPDRAKFAYVPTDQWQRAWKRYRGGQTTHLAGHALRFERAENPAQQFE
;
A
#
# COMPACT_ATOMS: atom_id res chain seq x y z
N MET A 1 -63.98 50.74 -40.88
CA MET A 1 -63.77 49.52 -40.12
C MET A 1 -62.36 49.01 -40.37
N PRO A 2 -61.42 49.08 -39.45
CA PRO A 2 -60.16 48.30 -39.54
C PRO A 2 -60.04 47.35 -38.36
N TYR A 3 -59.67 46.12 -38.65
CA TYR A 3 -59.39 45.03 -37.71
C TYR A 3 -58.07 45.22 -37.00
N CYS A 4 -58.15 45.29 -35.67
CA CYS A 4 -56.97 45.25 -34.80
C CYS A 4 -56.54 43.81 -34.59
N LYS A 5 -55.36 43.42 -35.11
CA LYS A 5 -54.76 42.11 -34.84
C LYS A 5 -53.89 42.23 -33.61
N LEU A 6 -54.31 41.61 -32.52
CA LEU A 6 -53.56 41.45 -31.27
C LEU A 6 -52.54 40.31 -31.48
N LEU A 7 -51.30 40.64 -31.49
CA LEU A 7 -50.22 39.67 -31.51
C LEU A 7 -49.87 39.32 -30.08
N ALA A 8 -50.19 38.10 -29.63
CA ALA A 8 -49.80 37.59 -28.32
C ALA A 8 -48.39 37.00 -28.42
N PHE A 9 -47.44 37.64 -27.77
CA PHE A 9 -46.08 37.16 -27.61
C PHE A 9 -46.04 36.19 -26.41
N LEU A 10 -45.93 34.90 -26.69
CA LEU A 10 -45.69 33.89 -25.66
C LEU A 10 -44.19 33.91 -25.28
N LEU A 11 -43.86 34.47 -24.12
CA LEU A 11 -42.57 34.34 -23.50
C LEU A 11 -42.46 32.93 -22.88
N SER A 12 -41.70 32.05 -23.51
CA SER A 12 -41.29 30.78 -22.90
C SER A 12 -40.17 31.04 -21.91
N ILE A 13 -40.48 31.04 -20.62
CA ILE A 13 -39.46 31.06 -19.56
C ILE A 13 -38.92 29.66 -19.44
N SER A 14 -37.73 29.45 -20.01
CA SER A 14 -36.93 28.25 -19.79
C SER A 14 -36.37 28.25 -18.35
N SER A 15 -37.01 27.49 -17.46
CA SER A 15 -36.51 27.25 -16.12
C SER A 15 -35.27 26.40 -16.19
N ALA A 16 -34.09 27.02 -16.16
CA ALA A 16 -32.83 26.31 -15.93
C ALA A 16 -32.88 25.74 -14.50
N GLN A 17 -33.10 24.43 -14.39
CA GLN A 17 -32.95 23.71 -13.14
C GLN A 17 -31.47 23.65 -12.82
N PHE A 18 -31.01 24.53 -11.93
CA PHE A 18 -29.75 24.35 -11.26
C PHE A 18 -29.87 23.11 -10.37
N ALA A 19 -29.32 21.99 -10.82
CA ALA A 19 -29.08 20.85 -9.96
C ALA A 19 -28.08 21.28 -8.88
N TRP A 20 -28.62 21.66 -7.73
CA TRP A 20 -27.82 21.85 -6.53
C TRP A 20 -27.28 20.47 -6.16
N CYS A 21 -26.01 20.25 -6.43
CA CYS A 21 -25.29 19.11 -5.87
C CYS A 21 -25.36 19.28 -4.35
N ALA A 22 -26.28 18.58 -3.70
CA ALA A 22 -26.34 18.53 -2.25
C ALA A 22 -25.00 17.93 -1.80
N ALA A 23 -24.12 18.76 -1.25
CA ALA A 23 -22.94 18.28 -0.56
C ALA A 23 -23.45 17.34 0.54
N SER A 24 -23.18 16.05 0.40
CA SER A 24 -23.47 15.09 1.45
C SER A 24 -22.81 15.58 2.72
N ASN A 25 -23.57 15.84 3.78
CA ASN A 25 -23.08 16.26 5.08
C ASN A 25 -22.46 15.06 5.83
N GLU A 26 -21.82 14.17 5.08
CA GLU A 26 -21.10 13.02 5.64
C GLU A 26 -19.82 13.50 6.29
N LYS A 27 -19.64 13.11 7.53
CA LYS A 27 -18.41 13.40 8.25
C LYS A 27 -17.24 12.75 7.51
N PRO A 28 -16.14 13.50 7.26
CA PRO A 28 -14.99 12.93 6.57
C PRO A 28 -14.44 11.76 7.37
N LEU A 29 -14.36 10.58 6.74
CA LEU A 29 -13.75 9.40 7.31
C LEU A 29 -12.23 9.48 7.14
N LEU A 30 -11.48 9.10 8.18
CA LEU A 30 -10.02 9.05 8.14
C LEU A 30 -9.57 7.70 7.54
N LEU A 31 -9.81 7.53 6.24
CA LEU A 31 -9.31 6.38 5.49
C LEU A 31 -7.82 6.56 5.23
N ARG A 32 -7.02 5.50 5.44
CA ARG A 32 -5.56 5.54 5.28
C ARG A 32 -5.05 4.35 4.47
N HIS A 33 -3.88 4.51 3.86
CA HIS A 33 -3.09 3.48 3.18
C HIS A 33 -3.91 2.66 2.18
N PRO A 34 -4.57 3.29 1.18
CA PRO A 34 -5.34 2.55 0.21
C PRO A 34 -4.43 1.77 -0.73
N THR A 35 -4.83 0.54 -1.04
CA THR A 35 -4.26 -0.29 -2.10
C THR A 35 -5.36 -0.71 -3.06
N ILE A 36 -5.01 -0.95 -4.32
CA ILE A 36 -5.98 -1.22 -5.37
C ILE A 36 -5.61 -2.47 -6.17
N SER A 37 -6.58 -3.33 -6.41
CA SER A 37 -6.49 -4.43 -7.37
C SER A 37 -7.33 -4.14 -8.62
N ARG A 38 -7.53 -5.13 -9.47
CA ARG A 38 -8.41 -4.98 -10.65
C ARG A 38 -9.86 -4.72 -10.28
N THR A 39 -10.34 -5.25 -9.16
CA THR A 39 -11.75 -5.26 -8.77
C THR A 39 -12.04 -4.62 -7.42
N ARG A 40 -11.05 -4.46 -6.56
CA ARG A 40 -11.22 -4.02 -5.17
C ARG A 40 -10.25 -2.93 -4.79
N ILE A 41 -10.67 -2.12 -3.81
CA ILE A 41 -9.85 -1.21 -3.04
C ILE A 41 -9.85 -1.72 -1.60
N VAL A 42 -8.68 -1.83 -1.00
CA VAL A 42 -8.51 -2.14 0.43
C VAL A 42 -7.83 -0.96 1.10
N PHE A 43 -8.24 -0.63 2.30
CA PHE A 43 -7.74 0.50 3.07
C PHE A 43 -7.83 0.23 4.56
N THR A 44 -7.11 1.00 5.35
CA THR A 44 -7.19 0.99 6.81
C THR A 44 -8.20 2.02 7.30
N PHE A 45 -9.12 1.60 8.16
CA PHE A 45 -10.03 2.47 8.89
C PHE A 45 -10.29 1.90 10.28
N ALA A 46 -10.20 2.76 11.30
CA ALA A 46 -10.40 2.39 12.71
C ALA A 46 -9.53 1.21 13.19
N ASN A 47 -8.28 1.13 12.68
CA ASN A 47 -7.28 0.10 12.94
C ASN A 47 -7.54 -1.28 12.30
N ASP A 48 -8.60 -1.42 11.51
CA ASP A 48 -8.93 -2.63 10.75
C ASP A 48 -8.73 -2.44 9.25
N LEU A 49 -8.63 -3.54 8.53
CA LEU A 49 -8.65 -3.55 7.07
C LEU A 49 -10.08 -3.66 6.55
N TRP A 50 -10.39 -2.83 5.60
CA TRP A 50 -11.69 -2.76 4.93
C TRP A 50 -11.54 -2.91 3.42
N SER A 51 -12.53 -3.49 2.79
CA SER A 51 -12.57 -3.69 1.34
C SER A 51 -13.85 -3.14 0.75
N VAL A 52 -13.72 -2.48 -0.40
CA VAL A 52 -14.84 -2.01 -1.22
C VAL A 52 -14.60 -2.36 -2.69
N SER A 53 -15.67 -2.55 -3.47
CA SER A 53 -15.56 -2.69 -4.93
C SER A 53 -15.01 -1.40 -5.54
N ARG A 54 -14.24 -1.51 -6.63
CA ARG A 54 -13.84 -0.33 -7.43
C ARG A 54 -15.01 0.41 -8.05
N ASP A 55 -16.12 -0.28 -8.28
CA ASP A 55 -17.34 0.32 -8.83
C ASP A 55 -18.17 1.05 -7.77
N GLY A 56 -17.67 1.08 -6.52
CA GLY A 56 -18.36 1.67 -5.38
C GLY A 56 -19.20 0.65 -4.61
N GLY A 57 -20.03 1.16 -3.68
CA GLY A 57 -20.86 0.35 -2.79
C GLY A 57 -20.40 0.39 -1.35
N ASP A 58 -20.92 -0.51 -0.54
CA ASP A 58 -20.59 -0.58 0.88
C ASP A 58 -19.24 -1.27 1.13
N ALA A 59 -18.44 -0.68 2.00
CA ALA A 59 -17.21 -1.29 2.46
C ALA A 59 -17.51 -2.39 3.48
N VAL A 60 -16.79 -3.50 3.39
CA VAL A 60 -16.89 -4.63 4.32
C VAL A 60 -15.59 -4.81 5.08
N HIS A 61 -15.68 -5.23 6.34
CA HIS A 61 -14.52 -5.63 7.13
C HIS A 61 -13.81 -6.82 6.48
N LEU A 62 -12.47 -6.74 6.39
CA LEU A 62 -11.62 -7.89 6.07
C LEU A 62 -11.04 -8.52 7.31
N THR A 63 -10.70 -7.70 8.30
CA THR A 63 -10.16 -8.14 9.59
C THR A 63 -11.07 -7.67 10.71
N THR A 64 -11.17 -8.47 11.76
CA THR A 64 -11.92 -8.15 12.98
C THR A 64 -11.15 -8.73 14.16
N GLY A 65 -10.77 -7.92 15.12
CA GLY A 65 -10.03 -8.42 16.25
C GLY A 65 -9.43 -7.31 17.12
N ILE A 66 -8.71 -7.75 18.13
CA ILE A 66 -7.93 -6.85 18.98
C ILE A 66 -6.55 -6.72 18.35
N GLY A 67 -6.31 -5.59 17.70
CA GLY A 67 -5.03 -5.32 17.05
C GLY A 67 -5.06 -4.02 16.29
N VAL A 68 -3.97 -3.73 15.61
CA VAL A 68 -3.85 -2.61 14.68
C VAL A 68 -3.32 -3.14 13.37
N GLU A 69 -4.11 -3.05 12.31
CA GLU A 69 -3.66 -3.37 10.97
C GLU A 69 -3.41 -2.10 10.17
N SER A 70 -2.34 -2.13 9.41
CA SER A 70 -1.95 -1.01 8.54
C SER A 70 -1.23 -1.49 7.28
N ASP A 71 -1.01 -0.57 6.36
CA ASP A 71 -0.20 -0.76 5.17
C ASP A 71 -0.61 -1.98 4.32
N PRO A 72 -1.91 -2.16 3.99
CA PRO A 72 -2.34 -3.26 3.13
C PRO A 72 -1.79 -3.10 1.71
N ILE A 73 -1.32 -4.19 1.11
CA ILE A 73 -0.74 -4.20 -0.23
C ILE A 73 -1.19 -5.47 -0.95
N PHE A 74 -1.87 -5.33 -2.07
CA PHE A 74 -2.23 -6.47 -2.91
C PHE A 74 -1.02 -7.14 -3.52
N SER A 75 -1.05 -8.46 -3.61
CA SER A 75 -0.15 -9.22 -4.47
C SER A 75 -0.33 -8.81 -5.94
N PRO A 76 0.68 -8.99 -6.81
CA PRO A 76 0.60 -8.59 -8.22
C PRO A 76 -0.59 -9.20 -8.98
N ASP A 77 -1.03 -10.39 -8.61
CA ASP A 77 -2.21 -11.06 -9.17
C ASP A 77 -3.53 -10.65 -8.50
N GLY A 78 -3.46 -9.92 -7.37
CA GLY A 78 -4.61 -9.47 -6.58
C GLY A 78 -5.28 -10.55 -5.74
N SER A 79 -4.69 -11.74 -5.61
CA SER A 79 -5.27 -12.87 -4.87
C SER A 79 -5.04 -12.79 -3.36
N GLN A 80 -3.98 -12.09 -2.93
CA GLN A 80 -3.58 -11.95 -1.54
C GLN A 80 -3.36 -10.49 -1.16
N ILE A 81 -3.36 -10.23 0.13
CA ILE A 81 -3.03 -8.93 0.75
C ILE A 81 -1.96 -9.20 1.79
N ALA A 82 -0.80 -8.55 1.64
CA ALA A 82 0.17 -8.41 2.71
C ALA A 82 -0.14 -7.14 3.51
N PHE A 83 0.09 -7.16 4.80
CA PHE A 83 -0.14 -6.01 5.66
C PHE A 83 0.73 -6.05 6.92
N THR A 84 0.83 -4.94 7.60
CA THR A 84 1.47 -4.79 8.90
C THR A 84 0.42 -4.98 9.99
N GLY A 85 0.67 -5.88 10.92
CA GLY A 85 -0.23 -6.16 12.04
C GLY A 85 0.48 -6.07 13.39
N GLU A 86 -0.22 -5.53 14.39
CA GLU A 86 0.22 -5.50 15.79
C GLU A 86 -0.86 -6.17 16.65
N TYR A 87 -0.66 -7.45 16.98
CA TYR A 87 -1.63 -8.24 17.75
C TYR A 87 -1.20 -8.52 19.19
N ASP A 88 0.09 -8.75 19.41
CA ASP A 88 0.65 -9.14 20.70
C ASP A 88 1.71 -8.15 21.22
N GLY A 89 1.58 -6.87 20.83
CA GLY A 89 2.54 -5.83 21.19
C GLY A 89 3.83 -5.87 20.34
N ASN A 90 3.88 -6.71 19.32
CA ASN A 90 4.94 -6.71 18.30
C ASN A 90 4.34 -6.40 16.92
N ILE A 91 5.09 -5.65 16.13
CA ILE A 91 4.70 -5.26 14.77
C ILE A 91 5.33 -6.23 13.79
N ASP A 92 4.50 -6.97 13.06
CA ASP A 92 4.92 -8.03 12.17
C ASP A 92 4.21 -7.97 10.81
N VAL A 93 4.76 -8.71 9.86
CA VAL A 93 4.17 -8.87 8.53
C VAL A 93 3.22 -10.05 8.51
N PHE A 94 2.06 -9.81 7.96
CA PHE A 94 0.99 -10.79 7.78
C PHE A 94 0.57 -10.88 6.31
N VAL A 95 -0.04 -11.98 5.95
CA VAL A 95 -0.67 -12.20 4.65
C VAL A 95 -2.04 -12.85 4.85
N MET A 96 -2.99 -12.50 3.98
CA MET A 96 -4.31 -13.11 3.96
C MET A 96 -4.87 -13.17 2.54
N PRO A 97 -5.85 -14.04 2.25
CA PRO A 97 -6.58 -13.99 0.98
C PRO A 97 -7.29 -12.64 0.77
N ALA A 98 -7.28 -12.13 -0.46
CA ALA A 98 -7.95 -10.86 -0.79
C ALA A 98 -9.48 -10.91 -0.60
N ALA A 99 -10.06 -12.10 -0.57
CA ALA A 99 -11.48 -12.33 -0.29
C ALA A 99 -11.82 -12.29 1.21
N GLY A 100 -10.82 -12.14 2.08
CA GLY A 100 -10.94 -12.30 3.53
C GLY A 100 -10.54 -13.70 3.99
N GLY A 101 -10.38 -13.85 5.29
CA GLY A 101 -9.98 -15.11 5.93
C GLY A 101 -9.04 -14.87 7.10
N THR A 102 -8.48 -15.93 7.65
CA THR A 102 -7.56 -15.84 8.78
C THR A 102 -6.20 -15.31 8.33
N PRO A 103 -5.69 -14.22 8.90
CA PRO A 103 -4.34 -13.75 8.65
C PRO A 103 -3.28 -14.78 9.07
N LYS A 104 -2.25 -14.93 8.25
CA LYS A 104 -1.07 -15.73 8.53
C LYS A 104 0.10 -14.82 8.83
N ARG A 105 0.70 -14.96 10.01
CA ARG A 105 1.92 -14.24 10.39
C ARG A 105 3.12 -14.80 9.65
N LEU A 106 3.94 -13.93 9.08
CA LEU A 106 5.12 -14.28 8.31
C LEU A 106 6.44 -14.00 9.04
N THR A 107 6.46 -12.99 9.92
CA THR A 107 7.66 -12.58 10.67
C THR A 107 7.45 -12.68 12.18
N TYR A 108 8.54 -12.91 12.92
CA TYR A 108 8.50 -13.20 14.37
C TYR A 108 9.62 -12.52 15.14
N HIS A 109 10.33 -11.57 14.53
CA HIS A 109 11.46 -10.90 15.16
C HIS A 109 10.97 -9.81 16.15
N PRO A 110 11.66 -9.57 17.29
CA PRO A 110 11.28 -8.53 18.25
C PRO A 110 11.32 -7.09 17.71
N SER A 111 12.12 -6.84 16.67
CA SER A 111 12.11 -5.53 15.99
C SER A 111 10.89 -5.39 15.11
N PRO A 112 10.31 -4.18 15.00
CA PRO A 112 9.18 -3.93 14.12
C PRO A 112 9.47 -4.27 12.66
N ASP A 113 8.57 -5.01 12.05
CA ASP A 113 8.57 -5.39 10.65
C ASP A 113 7.35 -4.78 9.94
N ARG A 114 7.58 -4.02 8.87
CA ARG A 114 6.50 -3.33 8.16
C ARG A 114 6.43 -3.81 6.71
N ALA A 115 5.26 -4.27 6.29
CA ALA A 115 5.01 -4.63 4.90
C ALA A 115 5.13 -3.38 4.01
N ILE A 116 5.84 -3.50 2.89
CA ILE A 116 6.04 -2.40 1.95
C ILE A 116 5.78 -2.80 0.49
N GLY A 117 5.66 -4.09 0.18
CA GLY A 117 5.43 -4.53 -1.18
C GLY A 117 5.49 -6.03 -1.36
N TRP A 118 5.55 -6.42 -2.64
CA TRP A 118 5.69 -7.79 -3.09
C TRP A 118 6.80 -7.89 -4.13
N THR A 119 7.39 -9.07 -4.24
CA THR A 119 8.18 -9.40 -5.44
C THR A 119 7.26 -9.49 -6.67
N PRO A 120 7.74 -9.15 -7.87
CA PRO A 120 6.89 -9.13 -9.08
C PRO A 120 6.27 -10.48 -9.44
N ASP A 121 6.81 -11.60 -8.92
CA ASP A 121 6.21 -12.93 -9.10
C ASP A 121 5.14 -13.27 -8.06
N GLY A 122 4.91 -12.38 -7.09
CA GLY A 122 3.94 -12.57 -6.02
C GLY A 122 4.32 -13.66 -5.01
N LYS A 123 5.55 -14.17 -5.05
CA LYS A 123 5.95 -15.27 -4.18
C LYS A 123 6.47 -14.83 -2.82
N GLN A 124 6.96 -13.59 -2.73
CA GLN A 124 7.52 -13.07 -1.49
C GLN A 124 6.97 -11.70 -1.16
N VAL A 125 6.79 -11.45 0.12
CA VAL A 125 6.43 -10.14 0.67
C VAL A 125 7.73 -9.40 0.98
N LEU A 126 7.81 -8.14 0.51
CA LEU A 126 8.88 -7.21 0.81
C LEU A 126 8.51 -6.43 2.07
N PHE A 127 9.44 -6.31 2.99
CA PHE A 127 9.22 -5.58 4.24
C PHE A 127 10.46 -4.83 4.71
N SER A 128 10.27 -3.82 5.53
CA SER A 128 11.34 -3.06 6.17
C SER A 128 11.46 -3.44 7.65
N SER A 129 12.71 -3.53 8.13
CA SER A 129 13.03 -3.84 9.52
C SER A 129 14.38 -3.23 9.90
N ASN A 130 14.55 -2.91 11.18
CA ASN A 130 15.83 -2.50 11.72
C ASN A 130 16.60 -3.62 12.44
N ARG A 131 16.13 -4.88 12.31
CA ARG A 131 16.61 -6.08 13.03
C ARG A 131 18.12 -6.35 12.93
N THR A 132 18.76 -5.91 11.86
CA THR A 132 20.21 -6.11 11.64
C THR A 132 21.01 -4.81 11.74
N SER A 133 20.42 -3.74 12.28
CA SER A 133 21.04 -2.43 12.33
C SER A 133 21.40 -2.01 13.75
N TYR A 134 22.67 -1.79 14.02
CA TYR A 134 23.14 -1.22 15.29
C TYR A 134 22.81 0.27 15.45
N SER A 135 22.50 0.96 14.35
CA SER A 135 22.24 2.40 14.30
C SER A 135 20.79 2.75 14.08
N ASN A 136 19.89 1.79 14.25
CA ASN A 136 18.45 1.94 14.09
C ASN A 136 17.98 2.36 12.67
N PHE A 137 18.79 2.11 11.64
CA PHE A 137 18.38 2.30 10.25
C PHE A 137 17.62 1.07 9.76
N SER A 138 16.55 1.32 9.02
CA SER A 138 15.82 0.24 8.37
C SER A 138 16.60 -0.34 7.19
N ARG A 139 16.40 -1.64 6.98
CA ARG A 139 16.84 -2.42 5.82
C ARG A 139 15.67 -3.16 5.25
N LEU A 140 15.80 -3.61 4.02
CA LEU A 140 14.75 -4.35 3.34
C LEU A 140 15.02 -5.83 3.34
N PHE A 141 13.94 -6.57 3.51
CA PHE A 141 13.93 -8.03 3.54
C PHE A 141 12.80 -8.55 2.68
N THR A 142 12.89 -9.79 2.26
CA THR A 142 11.77 -10.55 1.71
C THR A 142 11.50 -11.78 2.56
N VAL A 143 10.24 -12.18 2.62
CA VAL A 143 9.80 -13.43 3.25
C VAL A 143 8.82 -14.14 2.32
N PRO A 144 8.93 -15.48 2.15
CA PRO A 144 7.97 -16.21 1.33
C PRO A 144 6.53 -16.04 1.85
N ALA A 145 5.56 -15.81 0.95
CA ALA A 145 4.15 -15.69 1.32
C ALA A 145 3.62 -16.97 2.00
N GLU A 146 4.22 -18.11 1.67
CA GLU A 146 3.94 -19.39 2.32
C GLU A 146 4.64 -19.56 3.67
N GLY A 147 5.38 -18.53 4.13
CA GLY A 147 6.24 -18.58 5.32
C GLY A 147 7.58 -19.24 5.03
N GLY A 148 8.54 -19.02 5.92
CA GLY A 148 9.89 -19.54 5.78
C GLY A 148 10.93 -18.50 6.16
N PRO A 149 12.23 -18.75 5.86
CA PRO A 149 13.31 -17.84 6.22
C PRO A 149 13.22 -16.53 5.44
N GLU A 150 13.51 -15.45 6.14
CA GLU A 150 13.62 -14.12 5.54
C GLU A 150 15.01 -13.95 4.88
N THR A 151 15.04 -13.16 3.83
CA THR A 151 16.27 -12.83 3.10
C THR A 151 16.46 -11.32 3.07
N GLN A 152 17.60 -10.83 3.55
CA GLN A 152 17.95 -9.41 3.46
C GLN A 152 18.33 -9.03 2.03
N LEU A 153 17.82 -7.92 1.53
CA LEU A 153 18.29 -7.34 0.28
C LEU A 153 19.70 -6.75 0.44
N PRO A 154 20.54 -6.76 -0.61
CA PRO A 154 21.90 -6.24 -0.56
C PRO A 154 21.92 -4.70 -0.60
N LEU A 155 21.22 -4.08 0.34
CA LEU A 155 21.12 -2.63 0.51
C LEU A 155 21.54 -2.27 1.94
N ASP A 156 22.46 -1.31 2.07
CA ASP A 156 22.94 -0.89 3.40
C ASP A 156 21.85 -0.24 4.23
N ARG A 157 21.00 0.55 3.57
CA ARG A 157 19.88 1.28 4.18
C ARG A 157 18.75 1.40 3.17
N ALA A 158 17.54 1.09 3.60
CA ALA A 158 16.34 1.37 2.81
C ALA A 158 15.12 1.28 3.72
N VAL A 159 14.19 2.21 3.57
CA VAL A 159 12.92 2.26 4.34
C VAL A 159 11.77 1.79 3.49
N GLU A 160 11.78 2.16 2.22
CA GLU A 160 10.76 1.84 1.23
C GLU A 160 11.42 1.43 -0.07
N GLY A 161 10.74 0.67 -0.89
CA GLY A 161 11.25 0.29 -2.19
C GLY A 161 10.23 -0.48 -3.02
N SER A 162 10.51 -0.53 -4.32
CA SER A 162 9.67 -1.22 -5.29
C SER A 162 10.50 -1.81 -6.42
N TYR A 163 10.13 -3.01 -6.82
CA TYR A 163 10.72 -3.66 -7.99
C TYR A 163 10.15 -3.09 -9.28
N SER A 164 10.99 -3.00 -10.31
CA SER A 164 10.47 -2.86 -11.67
C SER A 164 9.74 -4.14 -12.10
N PRO A 165 8.75 -4.05 -13.02
CA PRO A 165 7.99 -5.22 -13.46
C PRO A 165 8.85 -6.35 -14.05
N ASP A 166 9.96 -5.99 -14.69
CA ASP A 166 10.94 -6.92 -15.27
C ASP A 166 11.95 -7.47 -14.25
N ARG A 167 11.87 -7.05 -12.97
CA ARG A 167 12.80 -7.36 -11.87
C ARG A 167 14.25 -6.90 -12.08
N ALA A 168 14.54 -6.17 -13.14
CA ALA A 168 15.90 -5.76 -13.43
C ALA A 168 16.38 -4.60 -12.55
N LYS A 169 15.44 -3.83 -12.00
CA LYS A 169 15.73 -2.63 -11.20
C LYS A 169 14.93 -2.62 -9.92
N PHE A 170 15.49 -1.95 -8.93
CA PHE A 170 14.84 -1.65 -7.67
C PHE A 170 15.00 -0.17 -7.34
N ALA A 171 13.89 0.51 -7.17
CA ALA A 171 13.86 1.89 -6.70
C ALA A 171 13.62 1.89 -5.19
N TYR A 172 14.37 2.67 -4.43
CA TYR A 172 14.25 2.68 -2.98
C TYR A 172 14.56 4.03 -2.36
N VAL A 173 14.10 4.24 -1.15
CA VAL A 173 14.36 5.41 -0.30
C VAL A 173 15.37 4.98 0.77
N PRO A 174 16.62 5.51 0.78
CA PRO A 174 17.66 5.08 1.70
C PRO A 174 17.41 5.43 3.17
N THR A 175 16.73 6.56 3.43
CA THR A 175 16.52 7.07 4.78
C THR A 175 15.10 7.57 4.95
N ASP A 176 14.52 7.36 6.12
CA ASP A 176 13.24 7.96 6.46
C ASP A 176 13.38 9.49 6.57
N GLN A 177 12.28 10.18 6.37
CA GLN A 177 12.22 11.61 6.54
C GLN A 177 12.40 11.96 8.03
N TRP A 178 13.59 12.37 8.43
CA TRP A 178 13.94 12.70 9.81
C TRP A 178 12.99 13.70 10.46
N GLN A 179 12.63 14.79 9.73
CA GLN A 179 11.67 15.78 10.22
C GLN A 179 10.70 16.23 9.14
N ARG A 180 9.47 15.78 9.24
CA ARG A 180 8.37 16.14 8.32
C ARG A 180 8.04 17.64 8.35
N ALA A 181 8.41 18.36 9.43
CA ALA A 181 8.15 19.77 9.60
C ALA A 181 9.12 20.71 8.86
N TRP A 182 10.26 20.24 8.40
CA TRP A 182 11.27 21.05 7.74
C TRP A 182 11.02 21.23 6.25
N LYS A 183 10.15 22.14 5.90
CA LYS A 183 9.69 22.37 4.53
C LYS A 183 10.79 22.70 3.51
N ARG A 184 11.98 23.14 3.92
CA ARG A 184 13.05 23.61 3.01
C ARG A 184 14.44 23.07 3.35
N TYR A 185 14.54 22.08 4.21
CA TYR A 185 15.82 21.47 4.51
C TYR A 185 16.33 20.68 3.31
N ARG A 186 17.59 20.96 2.91
CA ARG A 186 18.28 20.31 1.79
C ARG A 186 19.65 19.76 2.19
N GLY A 187 19.84 19.44 3.48
CA GLY A 187 21.08 18.87 4.00
C GLY A 187 21.20 17.36 3.71
N GLY A 188 22.28 16.76 4.22
CA GLY A 188 22.60 15.35 3.98
C GLY A 188 21.60 14.31 4.48
N GLN A 189 20.60 14.73 5.26
CA GLN A 189 19.49 13.87 5.73
C GLN A 189 18.21 14.04 4.90
N THR A 190 18.28 14.74 3.77
CA THR A 190 17.15 14.88 2.86
C THR A 190 16.85 13.54 2.23
N THR A 191 15.61 13.09 2.34
CA THR A 191 15.13 11.89 1.67
C THR A 191 15.21 12.07 0.15
N HIS A 192 15.81 11.13 -0.54
CA HIS A 192 15.90 11.09 -1.99
C HIS A 192 15.66 9.69 -2.50
N LEU A 193 15.17 9.59 -3.72
CA LEU A 193 14.99 8.31 -4.39
C LEU A 193 16.33 7.83 -4.94
N ALA A 194 16.70 6.61 -4.63
CA ALA A 194 17.85 5.92 -5.19
C ALA A 194 17.38 4.75 -6.07
N GLY A 195 18.13 4.46 -7.10
CA GLY A 195 17.92 3.31 -7.97
C GLY A 195 19.08 2.32 -7.86
N HIS A 196 18.78 1.05 -7.79
CA HIS A 196 19.77 -0.04 -7.76
C HIS A 196 19.45 -1.06 -8.85
N ALA A 197 20.46 -1.42 -9.66
CA ALA A 197 20.35 -2.57 -10.54
C ALA A 197 20.59 -3.82 -9.71
N LEU A 198 19.56 -4.58 -9.41
CA LEU A 198 19.70 -5.86 -8.72
C LEU A 198 20.25 -6.87 -9.71
N ARG A 199 21.53 -7.17 -9.63
CA ARG A 199 22.08 -8.43 -10.14
C ARG A 199 21.68 -9.53 -9.16
N PHE A 200 20.64 -10.26 -9.48
CA PHE A 200 20.44 -11.56 -8.84
C PHE A 200 21.52 -12.49 -9.41
N GLU A 201 22.61 -12.69 -8.69
CA GLU A 201 23.46 -13.83 -8.95
C GLU A 201 22.56 -15.06 -8.77
N ARG A 202 22.37 -15.81 -9.85
CA ARG A 202 21.76 -17.11 -9.81
C ARG A 202 22.58 -17.89 -8.79
N ALA A 203 22.00 -18.31 -7.67
CA ALA A 203 22.66 -19.20 -6.74
C ALA A 203 23.15 -20.39 -7.57
N GLU A 204 24.47 -20.43 -7.82
CA GLU A 204 25.10 -21.58 -8.42
C GLU A 204 24.86 -22.75 -7.46
N ASN A 205 24.28 -23.80 -8.01
CA ASN A 205 23.93 -24.99 -7.30
C ASN A 205 25.20 -25.53 -6.59
N PRO A 206 25.25 -25.61 -5.24
CA PRO A 206 26.46 -26.05 -4.53
C PRO A 206 26.88 -27.51 -4.80
N ALA A 207 26.17 -28.21 -5.70
CA ALA A 207 26.45 -29.60 -6.07
C ALA A 207 27.58 -29.79 -7.10
N GLN A 208 28.29 -28.73 -7.55
CA GLN A 208 29.37 -28.83 -8.53
C GLN A 208 30.78 -28.54 -7.98
N GLN A 209 30.96 -28.51 -6.67
CA GLN A 209 32.31 -28.34 -6.07
C GLN A 209 32.94 -29.60 -5.51
N PHE A 210 32.50 -30.78 -5.90
CA PHE A 210 33.17 -32.04 -5.58
C PHE A 210 33.32 -32.89 -6.87
N GLU A 211 34.31 -32.50 -7.70
CA GLU A 211 35.05 -33.38 -8.57
C GLU A 211 36.54 -32.99 -8.52
#